data_7fc4a783e464a73013efccf8e1928475
#
_entry.id   7fc4a783e464a73013efccf8e1928475
#
_cell.length_a   1.000
_cell.length_b   1.000
_cell.length_c   1.000
_cell.angle_alpha   90.00
_cell.angle_beta   90.00
_cell.angle_gamma   90.00
#
_symmetry.space_group_name_H-M   'P 1'
#
loop_
_entity.id
_entity.type
_entity.pdbx_description
1 polymer ?
#
loop_
_entity_poly.entity_id
_entity_poly.type
_entity_poly.pdbx_seq_one_letter_code
_entity_poly.pdbx_strand_id
1 'polypeptide(L)' 'MKDLTKDPIVQSVIRKINQRSKDGIEKYGTTLLENDKDCFLTHLQEELMDAVNYIEKLKSINNK' A
#
# COMPACT_ATOMS: atom_id res chain seq x y z
N MET A 1 12.31 6.90 -18.69
CA MET A 1 12.87 5.96 -17.75
C MET A 1 12.80 4.56 -18.34
N LYS A 2 13.97 3.96 -18.48
CA LYS A 2 14.12 2.71 -19.23
C LYS A 2 13.65 1.48 -18.48
N ASP A 3 13.57 1.56 -17.16
CA ASP A 3 13.36 0.39 -16.31
C ASP A 3 11.93 0.22 -15.84
N LEU A 4 11.00 0.94 -16.45
CA LEU A 4 9.60 0.80 -16.11
C LEU A 4 9.03 -0.50 -16.68
N THR A 5 8.29 -1.19 -15.86
CA THR A 5 7.64 -2.41 -16.29
C THR A 5 6.69 -2.18 -17.45
N LYS A 6 6.55 -3.19 -18.31
CA LYS A 6 5.55 -3.17 -19.39
C LYS A 6 4.25 -3.86 -18.99
N ASP A 7 4.20 -4.40 -17.76
CA ASP A 7 3.02 -5.09 -17.26
C ASP A 7 1.96 -4.07 -16.83
N PRO A 8 0.77 -4.03 -17.47
CA PRO A 8 -0.26 -3.05 -17.14
C PRO A 8 -0.78 -3.17 -15.70
N ILE A 9 -0.80 -4.36 -15.14
CA ILE A 9 -1.22 -4.56 -13.75
C ILE A 9 -0.22 -3.89 -12.81
N VAL A 10 1.07 -4.12 -13.05
CA VAL A 10 2.11 -3.53 -12.21
C VAL A 10 2.15 -2.01 -12.39
N GLN A 11 1.96 -1.53 -13.62
CA GLN A 11 1.89 -0.09 -13.88
C GLN A 11 0.76 0.56 -13.07
N SER A 12 -0.39 -0.11 -12.98
CA SER A 12 -1.52 0.37 -12.19
C SER A 12 -1.14 0.48 -10.70
N VAL A 13 -0.44 -0.52 -10.17
CA VAL A 13 0.01 -0.49 -8.78
C VAL A 13 0.98 0.66 -8.55
N ILE A 14 1.90 0.88 -9.48
CA ILE A 14 2.88 1.98 -9.36
C ILE A 14 2.16 3.33 -9.29
N ARG A 15 1.17 3.54 -10.15
CA ARG A 15 0.38 4.79 -10.13
C ARG A 15 -0.33 4.98 -8.79
N LYS A 16 -0.91 3.91 -8.26
CA LYS A 16 -1.61 3.97 -6.97
C LYS A 16 -0.66 4.26 -5.82
N ILE A 17 0.54 3.67 -5.85
CA ILE A 17 1.56 3.93 -4.83
C ILE A 17 1.97 5.40 -4.87
N ASN A 18 2.22 5.94 -6.07
CA ASN A 18 2.59 7.35 -6.22
C ASN A 18 1.50 8.27 -5.68
N GLN A 19 0.25 8.01 -6.02
CA GLN A 19 -0.86 8.84 -5.55
C GLN A 19 -1.02 8.75 -4.04
N ARG A 20 -0.92 7.55 -3.50
CA ARG A 20 -1.01 7.35 -2.05
C ARG A 20 0.09 8.10 -1.31
N SER A 21 1.30 8.10 -1.85
CA SER A 21 2.42 8.85 -1.26
C SER A 21 2.14 10.34 -1.24
N LYS A 22 1.66 10.89 -2.35
CA LYS A 22 1.31 12.32 -2.43
C LYS A 22 0.23 12.67 -1.42
N ASP A 23 -0.80 11.86 -1.35
CA ASP A 23 -1.90 12.09 -0.41
C ASP A 23 -1.43 12.04 1.03
N GLY A 24 -0.53 11.11 1.35
CA GLY A 24 0.01 10.99 2.69
C GLY A 24 0.85 12.19 3.10
N ILE A 25 1.73 12.63 2.20
CA ILE A 25 2.56 13.81 2.46
C ILE A 25 1.68 15.03 2.68
N GLU A 26 0.67 15.21 1.85
CA GLU A 26 -0.26 16.34 1.96
C GLU A 26 -1.03 16.29 3.28
N LYS A 27 -1.50 15.10 3.66
CA LYS A 27 -2.33 14.93 4.86
C LYS A 27 -1.54 15.08 6.15
N TYR A 28 -0.34 14.50 6.20
CA TYR A 28 0.44 14.44 7.45
C TYR A 28 1.59 15.44 7.51
N GLY A 29 1.92 16.07 6.39
CA GLY A 29 2.96 17.09 6.34
C GLY A 29 4.38 16.55 6.48
N THR A 30 4.58 15.24 6.26
CA THR A 30 5.91 14.64 6.37
C THR A 30 6.04 13.45 5.43
N THR A 31 7.27 13.19 5.01
CA THR A 31 7.59 11.95 4.29
C THR A 31 7.83 10.82 5.28
N LEU A 32 7.80 9.59 4.80
CA LEU A 32 8.16 8.44 5.65
C LEU A 32 9.59 8.56 6.16
N LEU A 33 10.49 9.06 5.34
CA LEU A 33 11.89 9.21 5.74
C LEU A 33 12.03 10.14 6.94
N GLU A 34 11.23 11.19 6.98
CA GLU A 34 11.32 12.22 8.01
C GLU A 34 10.48 11.91 9.25
N ASN A 35 9.58 10.94 9.16
CA ASN A 35 8.69 10.61 10.27
C ASN A 35 9.34 9.58 11.20
N ASP A 36 9.82 10.04 12.34
CA ASP A 36 10.42 9.18 13.35
C ASP A 36 9.51 8.96 14.55
N LYS A 37 8.28 9.42 14.48
CA LYS A 37 7.36 9.38 15.64
C LYS A 37 6.48 8.14 15.67
N ASP A 38 6.13 7.62 14.51
CA ASP A 38 5.18 6.51 14.42
C ASP A 38 5.90 5.16 14.55
N CYS A 39 5.21 4.20 15.13
CA CYS A 39 5.71 2.84 15.21
C CYS A 39 5.32 2.10 13.94
N PHE A 40 6.21 2.12 12.95
CA PHE A 40 5.92 1.50 11.65
C PHE A 40 5.82 -0.01 11.72
N LEU A 41 6.50 -0.64 12.67
CA LEU A 41 6.36 -2.08 12.85
C LEU A 41 4.92 -2.46 13.24
N THR A 42 4.33 -1.71 14.17
CA THR A 42 2.94 -1.93 14.57
C THR A 42 1.99 -1.63 13.42
N HIS A 43 2.22 -0.54 12.69
CA HIS A 43 1.40 -0.21 11.53
C HIS A 43 1.45 -1.31 10.47
N LEU A 44 2.65 -1.83 10.19
CA LEU A 44 2.81 -2.90 9.22
C LEU A 44 2.07 -4.16 9.66
N GLN A 45 2.17 -4.51 10.94
CA GLN A 45 1.45 -5.67 11.46
C GLN A 45 -0.06 -5.52 11.27
N GLU A 46 -0.59 -4.34 11.59
CA GLU A 46 -2.02 -4.07 11.43
C GLU A 46 -2.46 -4.20 9.97
N GLU A 47 -1.67 -3.66 9.06
CA GLU A 47 -1.98 -3.76 7.63
C GLU A 47 -1.94 -5.20 7.14
N LEU A 48 -0.98 -5.99 7.62
CA LEU A 48 -0.88 -7.39 7.22
C LEU A 48 -2.07 -8.19 7.76
N MET A 49 -2.52 -7.89 8.97
CA MET A 49 -3.73 -8.54 9.52
C MET A 49 -4.96 -8.18 8.70
N ASP A 50 -5.11 -6.93 8.30
CA ASP A 50 -6.20 -6.52 7.42
C ASP A 50 -6.13 -7.22 6.07
N ALA A 51 -4.93 -7.37 5.53
CA ALA A 51 -4.74 -8.07 4.25
C ALA A 51 -5.20 -9.51 4.34
N VAL A 52 -4.89 -10.20 5.44
CA VAL A 52 -5.33 -11.58 5.66
C VAL A 52 -6.86 -11.64 5.69
N ASN A 53 -7.49 -10.72 6.40
CA ASN A 53 -8.96 -10.67 6.47
C ASN A 53 -9.59 -10.45 5.10
N TYR A 54 -9.01 -9.56 4.30
CA TYR A 54 -9.52 -9.31 2.94
C TYR A 54 -9.36 -10.52 2.04
N ILE A 55 -8.24 -11.23 2.16
CA ILE A 55 -8.01 -12.46 1.41
C ILE A 55 -9.08 -13.49 1.77
N GLU A 56 -9.34 -13.66 3.05
CA GLU A 56 -10.35 -14.64 3.49
C GLU A 56 -11.74 -14.27 2.96
N LYS A 57 -12.07 -12.99 3.01
CA LYS A 57 -13.35 -12.52 2.47
C LYS A 57 -13.47 -12.83 0.98
N LEU A 58 -12.42 -12.53 0.23
CA LEU A 58 -12.41 -12.78 -1.22
C LEU A 58 -12.52 -14.26 -1.55
N LYS A 59 -11.82 -15.10 -0.78
CA LYS A 59 -11.92 -16.55 -0.96
C LYS A 59 -13.32 -17.05 -0.67
N SER A 60 -13.98 -16.52 0.35
CA SER A 60 -15.34 -16.92 0.69
C SER A 60 -16.34 -16.60 -0.42
N ILE A 61 -16.08 -15.54 -1.18
CA ILE A 61 -16.93 -15.17 -2.32
C ILE A 61 -16.65 -16.05 -3.52
N ASN A 62 -15.39 -16.38 -3.77
CA ASN A 62 -14.93 -17.05 -4.99
C ASN A 62 -14.89 -18.56 -4.89
N ASN A 63 -14.79 -19.10 -3.68
CA ASN A 63 -14.73 -20.55 -3.45
C ASN A 63 -16.12 -21.11 -3.23
N LYS A 64 -16.76 -21.42 -4.29
CA LYS A 64 -18.09 -22.03 -4.19
C LYS A 64 -18.06 -23.47 -4.62
#